data_924af95930b00f9a8de323965ff1533b
#
_entry.id   924af95930b00f9a8de323965ff1533b
#
_cell.length_a   1.000
_cell.length_b   1.000
_cell.length_c   1.000
_cell.angle_alpha   90.00
_cell.angle_beta   90.00
_cell.angle_gamma   90.00
#
_symmetry.space_group_name_H-M   'P 1'
#
loop_
_entity.id
_entity.type
_entity.pdbx_description
1 polymer ?
#
loop_
_entity_poly.entity_id
_entity_poly.type
_entity_poly.pdbx_seq_one_letter_code
_entity_poly.pdbx_strand_id
1 'polypeptide(L)'
;GPAQKVLKSANVDVGDIFLFFGWFRGVQFKYDKYRYLTKRTGTDFVSYANLHVIYRYMQVGKIIDDPNRIEREFGNHPHSGERYLKSDGNTIYIPTENLKFPGLNNKPGYGTLDLTPERILTKEGRARSFWDKARLPRELHMLNSVGCKDYADCLNFVGQWQELVLEADGDTEAWIKKIIVGK
;
A
#
# COMPACT_ATOMS: atom_id res chain seq x y z
N GLY A 1 -6.91 -12.63 -8.95
CA GLY A 1 -6.63 -11.59 -9.97
C GLY A 1 -5.12 -11.42 -10.22
N PRO A 2 -4.68 -10.56 -11.17
CA PRO A 2 -3.25 -10.38 -11.47
C PRO A 2 -2.40 -10.02 -10.25
N ALA A 3 -2.86 -9.11 -9.42
CA ALA A 3 -2.20 -8.69 -8.18
C ALA A 3 -1.89 -9.88 -7.25
N GLN A 4 -2.86 -10.75 -7.02
CA GLN A 4 -2.68 -11.91 -6.15
C GLN A 4 -1.69 -12.93 -6.71
N LYS A 5 -1.60 -13.06 -8.05
CA LYS A 5 -0.56 -13.88 -8.68
C LYS A 5 0.84 -13.33 -8.43
N VAL A 6 1.01 -12.02 -8.46
CA VAL A 6 2.28 -11.36 -8.11
C VAL A 6 2.67 -11.67 -6.67
N LEU A 7 1.75 -11.49 -5.72
CA LEU A 7 2.00 -11.78 -4.31
C LEU A 7 2.38 -13.25 -4.07
N LYS A 8 1.67 -14.17 -4.71
CA LYS A 8 1.96 -15.61 -4.63
C LYS A 8 3.33 -15.96 -5.25
N SER A 9 3.66 -15.37 -6.41
CA SER A 9 4.95 -15.57 -7.07
C SER A 9 6.13 -15.00 -6.29
N ALA A 10 5.89 -13.95 -5.50
CA ALA A 10 6.88 -13.36 -4.61
C ALA A 10 6.91 -14.03 -3.21
N ASN A 11 6.24 -15.17 -3.05
CA ASN A 11 6.19 -15.96 -1.81
C ASN A 11 5.73 -15.16 -0.58
N VAL A 12 4.77 -14.25 -0.77
CA VAL A 12 4.17 -13.54 0.37
C VAL A 12 3.56 -14.53 1.35
N ASP A 13 3.96 -14.46 2.63
CA ASP A 13 3.62 -15.44 3.66
C ASP A 13 3.17 -14.76 4.97
N VAL A 14 2.84 -15.60 5.95
CA VAL A 14 2.49 -15.18 7.31
C VAL A 14 3.64 -14.42 7.95
N GLY A 15 3.35 -13.26 8.51
CA GLY A 15 4.34 -12.35 9.07
C GLY A 15 4.64 -11.15 8.18
N ASP A 16 4.43 -11.25 6.88
CA ASP A 16 4.67 -10.14 5.95
C ASP A 16 3.75 -8.95 6.22
N ILE A 17 4.21 -7.76 5.88
CA ILE A 17 3.48 -6.52 6.10
C ILE A 17 3.05 -5.94 4.76
N PHE A 18 1.76 -5.71 4.62
CA PHE A 18 1.17 -4.93 3.54
C PHE A 18 1.07 -3.46 3.95
N LEU A 19 1.62 -2.59 3.13
CA LEU A 19 1.38 -1.16 3.16
C LEU A 19 0.47 -0.79 1.99
N PHE A 20 -0.71 -0.30 2.29
CA PHE A 20 -1.67 0.09 1.25
C PHE A 20 -1.50 1.56 0.93
N PHE A 21 -1.25 1.88 -0.31
CA PHE A 21 -1.26 3.25 -0.80
C PHE A 21 -2.44 3.50 -1.73
N GLY A 22 -2.82 4.74 -1.87
CA GLY A 22 -3.92 5.14 -2.73
C GLY A 22 -3.70 6.52 -3.33
N TRP A 23 -4.58 6.87 -4.27
CA TRP A 23 -4.61 8.20 -4.87
C TRP A 23 -5.47 9.13 -4.02
N PHE A 24 -4.85 10.20 -3.52
CA PHE A 24 -5.49 11.23 -2.73
C PHE A 24 -5.33 12.60 -3.39
N ARG A 25 -6.27 13.48 -3.11
CA ARG A 25 -6.24 14.88 -3.51
C ARG A 25 -7.02 15.72 -2.51
N GLY A 26 -6.51 16.88 -2.18
CA GLY A 26 -7.18 17.82 -1.28
C GLY A 26 -8.50 18.31 -1.85
N VAL A 27 -9.49 18.47 -0.97
CA VAL A 27 -10.82 18.97 -1.27
C VAL A 27 -11.19 20.09 -0.31
N GLN A 28 -12.02 21.00 -0.77
CA GLN A 28 -12.71 22.00 0.06
C GLN A 28 -14.23 21.82 -0.07
N PHE A 29 -14.93 22.04 1.02
CA PHE A 29 -16.40 22.13 0.99
C PHE A 29 -16.80 23.59 0.79
N LYS A 30 -17.46 23.90 -0.34
CA LYS A 30 -17.89 25.24 -0.68
C LYS A 30 -19.15 25.20 -1.53
N TYR A 31 -20.15 26.02 -1.19
CA TYR A 31 -21.46 26.04 -1.85
C TYR A 31 -22.14 24.66 -1.89
N ASP A 32 -22.21 24.01 -0.71
CA ASP A 32 -22.81 22.69 -0.49
C ASP A 32 -22.25 21.54 -1.36
N LYS A 33 -21.01 21.70 -1.84
CA LYS A 33 -20.32 20.69 -2.67
C LYS A 33 -18.84 20.58 -2.30
N TYR A 34 -18.34 19.35 -2.37
CA TYR A 34 -16.90 19.09 -2.35
C TYR A 34 -16.29 19.44 -3.72
N ARG A 35 -15.19 20.20 -3.69
CA ARG A 35 -14.44 20.59 -4.87
C ARG A 35 -12.95 20.31 -4.65
N TYR A 36 -12.31 19.75 -5.64
CA TYR A 36 -10.86 19.57 -5.58
C TYR A 36 -10.14 20.91 -5.49
N LEU A 37 -9.13 20.94 -4.63
CA LEU A 37 -8.20 22.06 -4.58
C LEU A 37 -7.35 22.10 -5.86
N THR A 38 -6.98 23.30 -6.26
CA THR A 38 -6.14 23.60 -7.42
C THR A 38 -4.94 24.43 -6.98
N LYS A 39 -3.96 24.63 -7.84
CA LYS A 39 -2.80 25.54 -7.58
C LYS A 39 -3.23 26.96 -7.17
N ARG A 40 -4.43 27.41 -7.56
CA ARG A 40 -4.98 28.72 -7.22
C ARG A 40 -5.67 28.77 -5.86
N THR A 41 -6.15 27.63 -5.38
CA THR A 41 -6.98 27.53 -4.17
C THR A 41 -6.33 26.71 -3.06
N GLY A 42 -5.27 25.99 -3.34
CA GLY A 42 -4.45 25.28 -2.36
C GLY A 42 -3.29 26.15 -1.89
N THR A 43 -2.84 25.91 -0.68
CA THR A 43 -1.75 26.68 -0.03
C THR A 43 -0.37 26.16 -0.39
N ASP A 44 -0.26 24.86 -0.66
CA ASP A 44 1.00 24.15 -0.93
C ASP A 44 0.78 22.96 -1.86
N PHE A 45 1.86 22.31 -2.29
CA PHE A 45 1.82 21.17 -3.19
C PHE A 45 0.92 20.04 -2.65
N VAL A 46 1.01 19.72 -1.36
CA VAL A 46 0.25 18.61 -0.74
C VAL A 46 -1.25 18.86 -0.83
N SER A 47 -1.68 20.11 -0.65
CA SER A 47 -3.10 20.48 -0.65
C SER A 47 -3.77 20.35 -2.02
N TYR A 48 -3.07 20.62 -3.13
CA TYR A 48 -3.70 20.64 -4.46
C TYR A 48 -3.25 19.54 -5.41
N ALA A 49 -2.15 18.86 -5.13
CA ALA A 49 -1.62 17.84 -6.03
C ALA A 49 -2.39 16.52 -5.94
N ASN A 50 -2.24 15.70 -6.97
CA ASN A 50 -2.60 14.30 -6.90
C ASN A 50 -1.45 13.53 -6.26
N LEU A 51 -1.71 12.85 -5.16
CA LEU A 51 -0.68 12.19 -4.35
C LEU A 51 -0.93 10.69 -4.27
N HIS A 52 0.14 9.91 -4.27
CA HIS A 52 0.13 8.57 -3.69
C HIS A 52 0.50 8.68 -2.21
N VAL A 53 -0.35 8.17 -1.35
CA VAL A 53 -0.17 8.22 0.10
C VAL A 53 -0.39 6.83 0.69
N ILE A 54 0.49 6.38 1.57
CA ILE A 54 0.28 5.17 2.36
C ILE A 54 -0.75 5.51 3.44
N TYR A 55 -1.89 4.82 3.44
CA TYR A 55 -3.04 5.13 4.30
C TYR A 55 -3.48 3.96 5.19
N ARG A 56 -2.93 2.77 4.98
CA ARG A 56 -3.22 1.57 5.76
C ARG A 56 -2.03 0.66 5.84
N TYR A 57 -2.02 -0.18 6.88
CA TYR A 57 -1.12 -1.33 6.99
C TYR A 57 -1.87 -2.57 7.46
N MET A 58 -1.30 -3.74 7.18
CA MET A 58 -1.78 -5.02 7.67
C MET A 58 -0.61 -6.01 7.72
N GLN A 59 -0.42 -6.69 8.85
CA GLN A 59 0.48 -7.84 8.92
C GLN A 59 -0.30 -9.12 8.68
N VAL A 60 0.19 -9.96 7.78
CA VAL A 60 -0.45 -11.24 7.44
C VAL A 60 -0.37 -12.19 8.62
N GLY A 61 -1.52 -12.58 9.15
CA GLY A 61 -1.63 -13.57 10.23
C GLY A 61 -2.06 -14.94 9.73
N LYS A 62 -2.81 -14.97 8.62
CA LYS A 62 -3.29 -16.22 8.01
C LYS A 62 -3.58 -16.02 6.54
N ILE A 63 -3.30 -17.05 5.77
CA ILE A 63 -3.55 -17.11 4.32
C ILE A 63 -4.60 -18.18 4.06
N ILE A 64 -5.63 -17.87 3.27
CA ILE A 64 -6.67 -18.80 2.86
C ILE A 64 -6.77 -18.75 1.35
N ASP A 65 -6.40 -19.83 0.70
CA ASP A 65 -6.38 -19.99 -0.75
C ASP A 65 -7.17 -21.23 -1.24
N ASP A 66 -7.76 -22.00 -0.32
CA ASP A 66 -8.69 -23.07 -0.67
C ASP A 66 -10.07 -22.50 -1.04
N PRO A 67 -10.54 -22.67 -2.31
CA PRO A 67 -11.80 -22.13 -2.78
C PRO A 67 -13.00 -22.59 -1.97
N ASN A 68 -13.05 -23.87 -1.54
CA ASN A 68 -14.16 -24.41 -0.76
C ASN A 68 -14.22 -23.77 0.63
N ARG A 69 -13.06 -23.49 1.19
CA ARG A 69 -12.96 -22.81 2.47
C ARG A 69 -13.34 -21.34 2.34
N ILE A 70 -12.91 -20.66 1.26
CA ILE A 70 -13.30 -19.27 0.98
C ILE A 70 -14.82 -19.17 0.86
N GLU A 71 -15.45 -20.04 0.09
CA GLU A 71 -16.91 -20.08 -0.08
C GLU A 71 -17.64 -20.30 1.25
N ARG A 72 -17.24 -21.32 2.02
CA ARG A 72 -17.91 -21.69 3.26
C ARG A 72 -17.73 -20.68 4.40
N GLU A 73 -16.49 -20.17 4.59
CA GLU A 73 -16.15 -19.34 5.76
C GLU A 73 -16.28 -17.83 5.46
N PHE A 74 -16.22 -17.44 4.19
CA PHE A 74 -16.20 -16.05 3.74
C PHE A 74 -17.24 -15.75 2.66
N GLY A 75 -18.40 -16.37 2.69
CA GLY A 75 -19.43 -16.27 1.66
C GLY A 75 -19.89 -14.84 1.31
N ASN A 76 -19.76 -13.88 2.24
CA ASN A 76 -20.05 -12.46 2.00
C ASN A 76 -18.83 -11.66 1.51
N HIS A 77 -17.65 -12.26 1.38
CA HIS A 77 -16.46 -11.58 0.91
C HIS A 77 -16.46 -11.52 -0.62
N PRO A 78 -16.02 -10.41 -1.27
CA PRO A 78 -15.98 -10.32 -2.75
C PRO A 78 -15.24 -11.49 -3.42
N HIS A 79 -14.24 -12.07 -2.77
CA HIS A 79 -13.47 -13.21 -3.27
C HIS A 79 -14.20 -14.56 -3.22
N SER A 80 -15.38 -14.65 -2.58
CA SER A 80 -16.24 -15.83 -2.62
C SER A 80 -17.15 -15.88 -3.84
N GLY A 81 -17.18 -14.83 -4.66
CA GLY A 81 -17.92 -14.84 -5.91
C GLY A 81 -17.37 -15.86 -6.90
N GLU A 82 -18.25 -16.53 -7.65
CA GLU A 82 -17.93 -17.63 -8.59
C GLU A 82 -16.73 -17.36 -9.50
N ARG A 83 -16.62 -16.11 -10.02
CA ARG A 83 -15.50 -15.68 -10.84
C ARG A 83 -14.15 -15.80 -10.15
N TYR A 84 -14.11 -15.53 -8.85
CA TYR A 84 -12.87 -15.57 -8.07
C TYR A 84 -12.57 -16.98 -7.58
N LEU A 85 -13.59 -17.76 -7.20
CA LEU A 85 -13.41 -19.15 -6.79
C LEU A 85 -12.80 -20.01 -7.92
N LYS A 86 -13.10 -19.69 -9.17
CA LYS A 86 -12.51 -20.35 -10.36
C LYS A 86 -11.15 -19.79 -10.78
N SER A 87 -10.63 -18.79 -10.09
CA SER A 87 -9.37 -18.11 -10.45
C SER A 87 -8.18 -18.72 -9.71
N ASP A 88 -7.16 -19.11 -10.44
CA ASP A 88 -5.86 -19.47 -9.86
C ASP A 88 -5.30 -18.30 -9.06
N GLY A 89 -4.88 -18.59 -7.84
CA GLY A 89 -4.30 -17.60 -6.93
C GLY A 89 -5.32 -16.71 -6.23
N ASN A 90 -6.62 -17.11 -6.21
CA ASN A 90 -7.60 -16.46 -5.32
C ASN A 90 -7.18 -16.69 -3.87
N THR A 91 -6.99 -15.60 -3.12
CA THR A 91 -6.43 -15.66 -1.76
C THR A 91 -7.09 -14.60 -0.89
N ILE A 92 -7.39 -14.98 0.37
CA ILE A 92 -7.79 -14.05 1.43
C ILE A 92 -6.64 -14.01 2.44
N TYR A 93 -6.15 -12.80 2.72
CA TYR A 93 -5.17 -12.51 3.76
C TYR A 93 -5.90 -11.99 4.99
N ILE A 94 -5.71 -12.64 6.13
CA ILE A 94 -6.29 -12.25 7.41
C ILE A 94 -5.19 -11.62 8.25
N PRO A 95 -5.42 -10.47 8.88
CA PRO A 95 -4.42 -9.81 9.70
C PRO A 95 -4.12 -10.59 10.98
N THR A 96 -2.94 -10.34 11.56
CA THR A 96 -2.66 -10.66 12.96
C THR A 96 -3.54 -9.81 13.87
N GLU A 97 -3.78 -10.25 15.09
CA GLU A 97 -4.44 -9.44 16.12
C GLU A 97 -3.57 -8.24 16.51
N ASN A 98 -2.30 -8.50 16.80
CA ASN A 98 -1.30 -7.48 17.10
C ASN A 98 -0.11 -7.63 16.16
N LEU A 99 0.58 -6.52 15.89
CA LEU A 99 1.82 -6.53 15.12
C LEU A 99 2.86 -7.40 15.83
N LYS A 100 3.46 -8.33 15.11
CA LYS A 100 4.65 -9.08 15.51
C LYS A 100 5.87 -8.43 14.85
N PHE A 101 6.13 -7.19 15.22
CA PHE A 101 7.19 -6.38 14.62
C PHE A 101 7.98 -5.69 15.73
N PRO A 102 9.32 -5.74 15.72
CA PRO A 102 10.15 -5.20 16.81
C PRO A 102 9.81 -3.75 17.13
N GLY A 103 9.44 -3.50 18.38
CA GLY A 103 9.08 -2.17 18.89
C GLY A 103 7.66 -1.69 18.52
N LEU A 104 6.83 -2.52 17.88
CA LEU A 104 5.42 -2.21 17.55
C LEU A 104 4.43 -3.25 18.06
N ASN A 105 4.84 -4.18 18.92
CA ASN A 105 4.04 -5.31 19.38
C ASN A 105 2.76 -4.92 20.15
N ASN A 106 2.67 -3.67 20.59
CA ASN A 106 1.50 -3.11 21.27
C ASN A 106 0.46 -2.49 20.31
N LYS A 107 0.74 -2.49 19.00
CA LYS A 107 -0.20 -1.98 17.99
C LYS A 107 -1.02 -3.13 17.39
N PRO A 108 -2.26 -2.86 16.97
CA PRO A 108 -3.04 -3.84 16.20
C PRO A 108 -2.28 -4.30 14.95
N GLY A 109 -2.53 -5.53 14.52
CA GLY A 109 -1.92 -6.10 13.32
C GLY A 109 -2.38 -5.44 12.01
N TYR A 110 -3.32 -4.54 12.08
CA TYR A 110 -3.81 -3.74 10.95
C TYR A 110 -4.33 -2.38 11.43
N GLY A 111 -4.35 -1.39 10.55
CA GLY A 111 -4.87 -0.08 10.91
C GLY A 111 -4.86 0.92 9.77
N THR A 112 -5.55 2.03 10.01
CA THR A 112 -5.50 3.23 9.17
C THR A 112 -4.41 4.17 9.67
N LEU A 113 -3.88 4.96 8.77
CA LEU A 113 -2.78 5.89 9.02
C LEU A 113 -3.24 7.31 8.63
N ASP A 114 -2.98 8.27 9.50
CA ASP A 114 -3.22 9.68 9.21
C ASP A 114 -2.27 10.20 8.13
N LEU A 115 -2.62 11.30 7.48
CA LEU A 115 -1.76 11.96 6.52
C LEU A 115 -0.58 12.61 7.26
N THR A 116 0.63 12.12 6.97
CA THR A 116 1.88 12.73 7.41
C THR A 116 2.86 12.84 6.25
N PRO A 117 3.87 13.73 6.30
CA PRO A 117 4.85 13.86 5.23
C PRO A 117 5.56 12.56 4.84
N GLU A 118 5.84 11.69 5.83
CA GLU A 118 6.53 10.41 5.65
C GLU A 118 5.73 9.42 4.80
N ARG A 119 4.40 9.53 4.82
CA ARG A 119 3.46 8.65 4.13
C ARG A 119 3.13 9.09 2.72
N ILE A 120 3.56 10.29 2.32
CA ILE A 120 3.40 10.80 0.97
C ILE A 120 4.54 10.25 0.11
N LEU A 121 4.21 9.38 -0.83
CA LEU A 121 5.20 8.79 -1.74
C LEU A 121 5.55 9.72 -2.90
N THR A 122 4.59 10.53 -3.36
CA THR A 122 4.75 11.40 -4.53
C THR A 122 5.82 12.47 -4.29
N LYS A 123 6.76 12.56 -5.23
CA LYS A 123 7.77 13.61 -5.25
C LYS A 123 7.14 14.96 -5.56
N GLU A 124 7.53 15.98 -4.79
CA GLU A 124 7.05 17.34 -4.99
C GLU A 124 7.35 17.84 -6.43
N GLY A 125 6.38 18.52 -7.02
CA GLY A 125 6.46 19.04 -8.38
C GLY A 125 6.29 17.98 -9.49
N ARG A 126 6.13 16.71 -9.16
CA ARG A 126 5.96 15.62 -10.14
C ARG A 126 4.51 15.08 -10.17
N ALA A 127 4.20 14.27 -11.18
CA ALA A 127 2.94 13.52 -11.22
C ALA A 127 2.92 12.45 -10.12
N ARG A 128 1.73 12.03 -9.69
CA ARG A 128 1.53 11.11 -8.55
C ARG A 128 2.35 9.82 -8.61
N SER A 129 2.60 9.30 -9.82
CA SER A 129 3.36 8.06 -10.04
C SER A 129 4.87 8.20 -9.86
N PHE A 130 5.38 9.41 -9.66
CA PHE A 130 6.79 9.64 -9.37
C PHE A 130 6.98 9.66 -7.84
N TRP A 131 7.54 8.58 -7.30
CA TRP A 131 7.80 8.43 -5.88
C TRP A 131 9.18 8.95 -5.51
N ASP A 132 9.24 9.75 -4.46
CA ASP A 132 10.48 10.35 -3.96
C ASP A 132 11.37 9.30 -3.29
N LYS A 133 12.56 9.07 -3.82
CA LYS A 133 13.53 8.13 -3.26
C LYS A 133 13.94 8.49 -1.83
N ALA A 134 13.94 9.76 -1.46
CA ALA A 134 14.24 10.19 -0.10
C ALA A 134 13.19 9.72 0.94
N ARG A 135 12.03 9.23 0.48
CA ARG A 135 10.91 8.73 1.30
C ARG A 135 10.76 7.21 1.27
N LEU A 136 11.63 6.53 0.57
CA LEU A 136 11.67 5.08 0.45
C LEU A 136 12.88 4.51 1.22
N PRO A 137 12.99 3.19 1.41
CA PRO A 137 14.25 2.57 1.84
C PRO A 137 15.39 2.98 0.91
N ARG A 138 16.60 3.08 1.43
CA ARG A 138 17.78 3.48 0.63
C ARG A 138 18.05 2.50 -0.49
N GLU A 139 17.97 1.22 -0.15
CA GLU A 139 18.09 0.13 -1.11
C GLU A 139 16.73 -0.56 -1.24
N LEU A 140 16.28 -0.78 -2.46
CA LEU A 140 15.01 -1.43 -2.77
C LEU A 140 15.31 -2.80 -3.36
N HIS A 141 15.34 -3.81 -2.53
CA HIS A 141 15.46 -5.20 -2.95
C HIS A 141 14.10 -5.71 -3.44
N MET A 142 13.78 -5.42 -4.71
CA MET A 142 12.49 -5.78 -5.31
C MET A 142 12.45 -7.26 -5.66
N LEU A 143 11.48 -7.98 -5.10
CA LEU A 143 11.25 -9.41 -5.34
C LEU A 143 10.38 -9.66 -6.56
N ASN A 144 9.74 -8.63 -7.10
CA ASN A 144 8.91 -8.74 -8.29
C ASN A 144 9.27 -7.71 -9.35
N SER A 145 9.02 -8.04 -10.61
CA SER A 145 9.17 -7.11 -11.71
C SER A 145 7.97 -6.18 -11.77
N VAL A 146 8.19 -4.90 -11.53
CA VAL A 146 7.19 -3.84 -11.72
C VAL A 146 7.60 -2.94 -12.86
N GLY A 147 6.62 -2.43 -13.60
CA GLY A 147 6.87 -1.40 -14.62
C GLY A 147 7.33 -0.10 -13.97
N CYS A 148 8.60 -0.04 -13.59
CA CYS A 148 9.21 1.08 -12.91
C CYS A 148 10.39 1.63 -13.73
N LYS A 149 10.42 2.97 -13.88
CA LYS A 149 11.59 3.68 -14.41
C LYS A 149 12.33 4.31 -13.25
N ASP A 150 13.60 3.98 -13.15
CA ASP A 150 14.49 4.50 -12.11
C ASP A 150 15.19 5.79 -12.59
N TYR A 151 14.99 6.87 -11.82
CA TYR A 151 15.68 8.16 -12.00
C TYR A 151 16.57 8.41 -10.78
N ALA A 152 17.48 9.38 -10.89
CA ALA A 152 18.42 9.69 -9.82
C ALA A 152 17.73 9.97 -8.46
N ASP A 153 16.59 10.66 -8.49
CA ASP A 153 15.89 11.19 -7.31
C ASP A 153 14.47 10.66 -7.11
N CYS A 154 13.95 9.83 -8.03
CA CYS A 154 12.61 9.28 -7.94
C CYS A 154 12.45 7.97 -8.72
N LEU A 155 11.43 7.22 -8.33
CA LEU A 155 10.94 6.06 -9.07
C LEU A 155 9.63 6.43 -9.76
N ASN A 156 9.49 6.15 -11.06
CA ASN A 156 8.24 6.33 -11.77
C ASN A 156 7.59 4.97 -12.07
N PHE A 157 6.47 4.71 -11.45
CA PHE A 157 5.67 3.52 -11.70
C PHE A 157 4.79 3.72 -12.93
N VAL A 158 4.98 2.88 -13.95
CA VAL A 158 4.25 2.92 -15.21
C VAL A 158 3.15 1.86 -15.18
N GLY A 159 1.90 2.30 -15.28
CA GLY A 159 0.73 1.40 -15.33
C GLY A 159 -0.20 1.48 -14.14
N GLN A 160 -1.27 0.64 -14.18
CA GLN A 160 -2.32 0.62 -13.16
C GLN A 160 -2.04 -0.34 -12.00
N TRP A 161 -1.20 -1.34 -12.22
CA TRP A 161 -0.91 -2.41 -11.28
C TRP A 161 0.43 -2.12 -10.61
N GLN A 162 0.38 -1.83 -9.32
CA GLN A 162 1.51 -1.28 -8.58
C GLN A 162 1.74 -2.07 -7.30
N GLU A 163 1.73 -3.39 -7.41
CA GLU A 163 2.18 -4.26 -6.34
C GLU A 163 3.71 -4.29 -6.34
N LEU A 164 4.31 -3.63 -5.38
CA LEU A 164 5.74 -3.66 -5.11
C LEU A 164 5.98 -4.60 -3.93
N VAL A 165 6.72 -5.67 -4.15
CA VAL A 165 7.15 -6.58 -3.10
C VAL A 165 8.63 -6.36 -2.84
N LEU A 166 8.97 -6.04 -1.60
CA LEU A 166 10.33 -5.79 -1.15
C LEU A 166 10.78 -6.89 -0.20
N GLU A 167 12.05 -7.24 -0.30
CA GLU A 167 12.70 -8.01 0.75
C GLU A 167 12.85 -7.14 2.00
N ALA A 168 12.51 -7.70 3.17
CA ALA A 168 12.62 -7.02 4.44
C ALA A 168 14.05 -7.14 4.98
N ASP A 169 14.89 -6.19 4.62
CA ASP A 169 16.16 -5.94 5.28
C ASP A 169 16.02 -4.92 6.42
N GLY A 170 17.10 -4.66 7.14
CA GLY A 170 17.08 -3.74 8.29
C GLY A 170 16.67 -2.31 7.91
N ASP A 171 16.96 -1.86 6.69
CA ASP A 171 16.60 -0.52 6.20
C ASP A 171 15.09 -0.44 5.86
N THR A 172 14.57 -1.47 5.21
CA THR A 172 13.13 -1.62 4.93
C THR A 172 12.32 -1.75 6.22
N GLU A 173 12.81 -2.51 7.22
CA GLU A 173 12.16 -2.61 8.52
C GLU A 173 12.12 -1.26 9.26
N ALA A 174 13.21 -0.51 9.26
CA ALA A 174 13.26 0.83 9.86
C ALA A 174 12.28 1.79 9.16
N TRP A 175 12.19 1.71 7.84
CA TRP A 175 11.22 2.49 7.05
C TRP A 175 9.77 2.11 7.38
N ILE A 176 9.43 0.82 7.43
CA ILE A 176 8.10 0.33 7.82
C ILE A 176 7.71 0.88 9.20
N LYS A 177 8.64 0.82 10.16
CA LYS A 177 8.44 1.36 11.51
C LYS A 177 8.12 2.85 11.48
N LYS A 178 8.89 3.63 10.73
CA LYS A 178 8.66 5.07 10.55
C LYS A 178 7.28 5.34 9.94
N ILE A 179 6.88 4.60 8.90
CA ILE A 179 5.56 4.72 8.27
C ILE A 179 4.43 4.44 9.26
N ILE A 180 4.52 3.36 10.04
CA ILE A 180 3.45 2.96 10.98
C ILE A 180 3.36 3.92 12.18
N VAL A 181 4.49 4.42 12.69
CA VAL A 181 4.52 5.35 13.82
C VAL A 181 4.17 6.78 13.39
N GLY A 182 4.60 7.22 12.21
CA GLY A 182 4.35 8.56 11.69
C GLY A 182 5.21 9.65 12.34
N LYS A 183 6.46 9.30 12.69
CA LYS A 183 7.43 10.23 13.32
C LYS A 183 8.73 10.24 12.55
#